data_d441e432e800eab785b96cfba6e43f7b
#
_entry.id   d441e432e800eab785b96cfba6e43f7b
#
_cell.length_a   1.000
_cell.length_b   1.000
_cell.length_c   1.000
_cell.angle_alpha   90.00
_cell.angle_beta   90.00
_cell.angle_gamma   90.00
#
_symmetry.space_group_name_H-M   'P 1'
#
loop_
_entity.id
_entity.type
_entity.pdbx_description
1 polymer ?
#
loop_
_entity_poly.entity_id
_entity_poly.type
_entity_poly.pdbx_seq_one_letter_code
_entity_poly.pdbx_strand_id
1 'polypeptide(L)'
;MFKKYLLNSKGLTLLELLAVVVILGIISVIAMIAIVNVIANTKKDAHIANAILLANEAKKYIIAEQIEIDDSAGQTIYLKTLIDGEYLSPIKDPHSVGYYDPDETNVKITKVGNRNVYTVALKSTTNGFYTNHAKDVFLLTREDIEIKAP
;
A
#
# COMPACT_ATOMS: atom_id res chain seq x y z
N MET A 1 -35.60 -0.06 54.84
CA MET A 1 -36.06 0.92 53.85
C MET A 1 -35.34 0.75 52.50
N PHE A 2 -35.13 -0.51 52.02
CA PHE A 2 -34.36 -0.84 50.82
C PHE A 2 -35.09 -1.81 49.86
N LYS A 3 -36.41 -1.69 49.73
CA LYS A 3 -37.22 -2.67 48.97
C LYS A 3 -38.03 -2.04 47.80
N LYS A 4 -37.54 -0.91 47.21
CA LYS A 4 -38.34 -0.22 46.19
C LYS A 4 -37.62 0.05 44.87
N TYR A 5 -36.47 -0.58 44.59
CA TYR A 5 -35.71 -0.33 43.34
C TYR A 5 -35.58 -1.54 42.41
N LEU A 6 -36.28 -2.66 42.67
CA LEU A 6 -36.10 -3.91 41.88
C LEU A 6 -37.30 -4.31 41.02
N LEU A 7 -38.25 -3.41 40.72
CA LEU A 7 -39.41 -3.76 39.90
C LEU A 7 -39.66 -2.73 38.80
N ASN A 8 -38.67 -2.52 37.90
CA ASN A 8 -38.94 -1.91 36.60
C ASN A 8 -38.07 -2.52 35.51
N SER A 9 -38.02 -3.84 35.43
CA SER A 9 -37.56 -4.57 34.26
C SER A 9 -38.68 -4.58 33.23
N LYS A 10 -38.95 -3.43 32.61
CA LYS A 10 -39.77 -3.38 31.39
C LYS A 10 -38.85 -3.98 30.31
N GLY A 11 -39.16 -5.20 29.89
CA GLY A 11 -38.54 -5.76 28.72
C GLY A 11 -38.74 -4.85 27.51
N LEU A 12 -37.75 -4.76 26.61
CA LEU A 12 -37.88 -4.03 25.35
C LEU A 12 -39.14 -4.50 24.61
N THR A 13 -39.97 -3.57 24.16
CA THR A 13 -41.11 -3.91 23.32
C THR A 13 -40.63 -4.42 21.95
N LEU A 14 -41.42 -5.26 21.30
CA LEU A 14 -41.12 -5.78 19.95
C LEU A 14 -40.90 -4.63 18.96
N LEU A 15 -41.64 -3.50 19.15
CA LEU A 15 -41.50 -2.30 18.33
C LEU A 15 -40.17 -1.59 18.56
N GLU A 16 -39.68 -1.48 19.79
CA GLU A 16 -38.38 -0.89 20.11
C GLU A 16 -37.24 -1.74 19.52
N LEU A 17 -37.32 -3.06 19.62
CA LEU A 17 -36.34 -3.94 19.01
C LEU A 17 -36.30 -3.78 17.48
N LEU A 18 -37.50 -3.72 16.85
CA LEU A 18 -37.61 -3.49 15.42
C LEU A 18 -37.00 -2.14 15.02
N ALA A 19 -37.29 -1.06 15.76
CA ALA A 19 -36.73 0.25 15.47
C ALA A 19 -35.20 0.27 15.56
N VAL A 20 -34.62 -0.37 16.58
CA VAL A 20 -33.15 -0.47 16.73
C VAL A 20 -32.51 -1.22 15.56
N VAL A 21 -33.09 -2.35 15.14
CA VAL A 21 -32.54 -3.13 14.01
C VAL A 21 -32.58 -2.35 12.70
N VAL A 22 -33.64 -1.60 12.44
CA VAL A 22 -33.80 -0.73 11.27
C VAL A 22 -32.72 0.36 11.28
N ILE A 23 -32.51 1.05 12.41
CA ILE A 23 -31.49 2.10 12.53
C ILE A 23 -30.09 1.52 12.34
N LEU A 24 -29.79 0.39 12.97
CA LEU A 24 -28.50 -0.31 12.79
C LEU A 24 -28.27 -0.73 11.34
N GLY A 25 -29.32 -1.17 10.64
CA GLY A 25 -29.26 -1.50 9.22
C GLY A 25 -28.85 -0.30 8.36
N ILE A 26 -29.47 0.85 8.58
CA ILE A 26 -29.15 2.09 7.84
C ILE A 26 -27.69 2.52 8.09
N ILE A 27 -27.28 2.55 9.37
CA ILE A 27 -25.91 2.93 9.75
C ILE A 27 -24.88 1.98 9.12
N SER A 28 -25.17 0.68 9.10
CA SER A 28 -24.26 -0.34 8.52
C SER A 28 -24.01 -0.12 7.03
N VAL A 29 -25.03 0.26 6.27
CA VAL A 29 -24.89 0.55 4.82
C VAL A 29 -23.99 1.76 4.59
N ILE A 30 -24.17 2.84 5.36
CA ILE A 30 -23.35 4.05 5.23
C ILE A 30 -21.89 3.76 5.63
N ALA A 31 -21.68 3.02 6.71
CA ALA A 31 -20.37 2.65 7.20
C ALA A 31 -19.58 1.79 6.19
N MET A 32 -20.26 0.88 5.48
CA MET A 32 -19.62 0.00 4.49
C MET A 32 -18.93 0.78 3.38
N ILE A 33 -19.58 1.80 2.82
CA ILE A 33 -19.00 2.63 1.74
C ILE A 33 -17.75 3.37 2.24
N ALA A 34 -17.78 3.91 3.44
CA ALA A 34 -16.64 4.62 4.03
C ALA A 34 -15.44 3.67 4.24
N ILE A 35 -15.68 2.45 4.72
CA ILE A 35 -14.65 1.44 4.98
C ILE A 35 -13.96 1.01 3.69
N VAL A 36 -14.70 0.77 2.60
CA VAL A 36 -14.12 0.35 1.30
C VAL A 36 -13.12 1.40 0.79
N ASN A 37 -13.48 2.69 0.86
CA ASN A 37 -12.60 3.78 0.43
C ASN A 37 -11.34 3.88 1.31
N VAL A 38 -11.46 3.70 2.62
CA VAL A 38 -10.32 3.68 3.54
C VAL A 38 -9.38 2.53 3.21
N ILE A 39 -9.90 1.32 3.01
CA ILE A 39 -9.09 0.15 2.63
C ILE A 39 -8.35 0.39 1.32
N ALA A 40 -9.03 0.91 0.29
CA ALA A 40 -8.40 1.19 -0.99
C ALA A 40 -7.26 2.21 -0.87
N ASN A 41 -7.48 3.29 -0.12
CA ASN A 41 -6.45 4.30 0.14
C ASN A 41 -5.27 3.73 0.95
N THR A 42 -5.53 2.92 1.98
CA THR A 42 -4.49 2.28 2.78
C THR A 42 -3.62 1.35 1.94
N LYS A 43 -4.22 0.61 1.00
CA LYS A 43 -3.45 -0.22 0.06
C LYS A 43 -2.56 0.61 -0.86
N LYS A 44 -3.04 1.75 -1.36
CA LYS A 44 -2.23 2.69 -2.15
C LYS A 44 -1.06 3.24 -1.33
N ASP A 45 -1.30 3.64 -0.09
CA ASP A 45 -0.25 4.10 0.83
C ASP A 45 0.81 3.01 1.07
N ALA A 46 0.39 1.75 1.19
CA ALA A 46 1.30 0.63 1.32
C ALA A 46 2.17 0.43 0.05
N HIS A 47 1.63 0.61 -1.15
CA HIS A 47 2.44 0.59 -2.38
C HIS A 47 3.48 1.70 -2.40
N ILE A 48 3.12 2.93 -1.98
CA ILE A 48 4.05 4.06 -1.90
C ILE A 48 5.16 3.75 -0.89
N ALA A 49 4.82 3.24 0.28
CA ALA A 49 5.79 2.86 1.31
C ALA A 49 6.75 1.77 0.81
N ASN A 50 6.25 0.75 0.11
CA ASN A 50 7.05 -0.30 -0.49
C ASN A 50 7.97 0.23 -1.60
N ALA A 51 7.50 1.18 -2.42
CA ALA A 51 8.33 1.84 -3.43
C ALA A 51 9.49 2.62 -2.80
N ILE A 52 9.21 3.37 -1.73
CA ILE A 52 10.23 4.12 -0.98
C ILE A 52 11.24 3.16 -0.31
N LEU A 53 10.76 2.06 0.28
CA LEU A 53 11.61 1.02 0.85
C LEU A 53 12.56 0.47 -0.21
N LEU A 54 12.03 0.07 -1.36
CA LEU A 54 12.81 -0.48 -2.47
C LEU A 54 13.88 0.51 -2.96
N ALA A 55 13.53 1.80 -3.11
CA ALA A 55 14.48 2.83 -3.51
C ALA A 55 15.60 3.06 -2.48
N ASN A 56 15.28 2.99 -1.18
CA ASN A 56 16.27 3.13 -0.12
C ASN A 56 17.23 1.94 -0.08
N GLU A 57 16.74 0.71 -0.27
CA GLU A 57 17.61 -0.46 -0.33
C GLU A 57 18.45 -0.48 -1.62
N ALA A 58 17.89 -0.07 -2.76
CA ALA A 58 18.67 0.11 -3.99
C ALA A 58 19.78 1.17 -3.82
N LYS A 59 19.53 2.25 -3.09
CA LYS A 59 20.53 3.25 -2.74
C LYS A 59 21.67 2.66 -1.89
N LYS A 60 21.33 1.86 -0.89
CA LYS A 60 22.34 1.17 -0.04
C LYS A 60 23.20 0.20 -0.88
N TYR A 61 22.53 -0.58 -1.73
CA TYR A 61 23.17 -1.53 -2.64
C TYR A 61 24.20 -0.84 -3.55
N ILE A 62 23.81 0.25 -4.22
CA ILE A 62 24.73 1.01 -5.09
C ILE A 62 25.96 1.53 -4.32
N ILE A 63 25.76 2.02 -3.10
CA ILE A 63 26.85 2.52 -2.27
C ILE A 63 27.79 1.38 -1.83
N ALA A 64 27.21 0.24 -1.42
CA ALA A 64 27.97 -0.92 -0.95
C ALA A 64 28.80 -1.56 -2.08
N GLU A 65 28.20 -1.71 -3.26
CA GLU A 65 28.83 -2.31 -4.42
C GLU A 65 29.65 -1.30 -5.26
N GLN A 66 29.71 -0.04 -4.84
CA GLN A 66 30.43 1.05 -5.52
C GLN A 66 30.04 1.21 -7.00
N ILE A 67 28.74 1.04 -7.30
CA ILE A 67 28.20 1.14 -8.65
C ILE A 67 28.16 2.61 -9.08
N GLU A 68 28.84 2.95 -10.16
CA GLU A 68 28.74 4.27 -10.78
C GLU A 68 27.45 4.38 -11.59
N ILE A 69 26.72 5.49 -11.40
CA ILE A 69 25.50 5.78 -12.15
C ILE A 69 25.88 6.51 -13.43
N ASP A 70 25.57 5.91 -14.57
CA ASP A 70 25.75 6.53 -15.87
C ASP A 70 24.88 7.78 -16.01
N ASP A 71 25.48 8.89 -16.40
CA ASP A 71 24.82 10.20 -16.54
C ASP A 71 23.78 10.20 -17.67
N SER A 72 23.92 9.33 -18.66
CA SER A 72 23.07 9.26 -19.86
C SER A 72 21.99 8.18 -19.80
N ALA A 73 22.35 6.97 -19.38
CA ALA A 73 21.44 5.81 -19.38
C ALA A 73 20.76 5.59 -18.02
N GLY A 74 21.41 6.05 -16.94
CA GLY A 74 21.02 5.72 -15.57
C GLY A 74 21.36 4.26 -15.23
N GLN A 75 20.93 3.84 -14.03
CA GLN A 75 21.12 2.47 -13.54
C GLN A 75 19.78 1.88 -13.13
N THR A 76 19.51 0.63 -13.52
CA THR A 76 18.31 -0.09 -13.11
C THR A 76 18.69 -1.24 -12.18
N ILE A 77 18.06 -1.29 -11.01
CA ILE A 77 18.24 -2.33 -9.99
C ILE A 77 16.93 -3.07 -9.84
N TYR A 78 16.94 -4.37 -10.08
CA TYR A 78 15.76 -5.23 -9.93
C TYR A 78 15.58 -5.68 -8.48
N LEU A 79 14.32 -5.91 -8.08
CA LEU A 79 14.00 -6.45 -6.75
C LEU A 79 14.71 -7.77 -6.51
N LYS A 80 14.82 -8.62 -7.53
CA LYS A 80 15.58 -9.87 -7.47
C LYS A 80 17.02 -9.66 -7.04
N THR A 81 17.72 -8.68 -7.60
CA THR A 81 19.11 -8.37 -7.25
C THR A 81 19.26 -8.02 -5.76
N LEU A 82 18.29 -7.29 -5.21
CA LEU A 82 18.29 -6.92 -3.78
C LEU A 82 17.95 -8.11 -2.88
N ILE A 83 17.11 -9.03 -3.34
CA ILE A 83 16.79 -10.26 -2.60
C ILE A 83 17.99 -11.21 -2.62
N ASP A 84 18.59 -11.44 -3.78
CA ASP A 84 19.74 -12.35 -3.94
C ASP A 84 20.98 -11.83 -3.18
N GLY A 85 21.10 -10.51 -3.06
CA GLY A 85 22.16 -9.84 -2.29
C GLY A 85 21.84 -9.70 -0.79
N GLU A 86 20.75 -10.25 -0.30
CA GLU A 86 20.30 -10.17 1.11
C GLU A 86 20.02 -8.73 1.63
N TYR A 87 19.88 -7.74 0.74
CA TYR A 87 19.51 -6.38 1.10
C TYR A 87 18.04 -6.26 1.48
N LEU A 88 17.19 -7.14 0.92
CA LEU A 88 15.74 -7.08 1.09
C LEU A 88 15.10 -8.47 1.04
N SER A 89 14.12 -8.70 1.88
CA SER A 89 13.25 -9.88 1.77
C SER A 89 12.13 -9.65 0.74
N PRO A 90 11.52 -10.71 0.18
CA PRO A 90 10.39 -10.56 -0.72
C PRO A 90 9.29 -9.68 -0.13
N ILE A 91 8.82 -8.68 -0.89
CA ILE A 91 7.85 -7.69 -0.44
C ILE A 91 6.44 -8.17 -0.81
N LYS A 92 5.54 -8.24 0.18
CA LYS A 92 4.13 -8.60 -0.05
C LYS A 92 3.41 -7.53 -0.87
N ASP A 93 2.59 -7.98 -1.80
CA ASP A 93 1.69 -7.13 -2.58
C ASP A 93 0.43 -6.82 -1.75
N PRO A 94 0.11 -5.55 -1.46
CA PRO A 94 -1.09 -5.18 -0.70
C PRO A 94 -2.42 -5.51 -1.39
N HIS A 95 -2.42 -5.72 -2.70
CA HIS A 95 -3.63 -5.99 -3.50
C HIS A 95 -3.80 -7.46 -3.91
N SER A 96 -2.76 -8.28 -3.78
CA SER A 96 -2.82 -9.70 -4.13
C SER A 96 -2.42 -10.60 -2.95
N VAL A 97 -2.68 -11.89 -3.09
CA VAL A 97 -2.27 -12.91 -2.10
C VAL A 97 -0.82 -13.35 -2.35
N GLY A 98 0.04 -12.47 -2.80
CA GLY A 98 1.40 -12.82 -3.18
C GLY A 98 2.42 -11.75 -2.84
N TYR A 99 3.45 -11.77 -3.62
CA TYR A 99 4.56 -10.82 -3.56
C TYR A 99 4.62 -10.03 -4.87
N TYR A 100 5.37 -8.94 -4.87
CA TYR A 100 5.74 -8.31 -6.14
C TYR A 100 6.61 -9.26 -6.96
N ASP A 101 6.51 -9.12 -8.27
CA ASP A 101 7.35 -9.86 -9.22
C ASP A 101 8.80 -9.40 -9.09
N PRO A 102 9.75 -10.28 -8.70
CA PRO A 102 11.13 -9.89 -8.46
C PRO A 102 11.91 -9.58 -9.75
N ASP A 103 11.48 -10.14 -10.88
CA ASP A 103 12.16 -9.97 -12.16
C ASP A 103 11.69 -8.71 -12.91
N GLU A 104 10.47 -8.22 -12.63
CA GLU A 104 9.91 -7.03 -13.27
C GLU A 104 9.84 -5.80 -12.36
N THR A 105 9.78 -6.00 -11.03
CA THR A 105 9.85 -4.87 -10.07
C THR A 105 11.26 -4.33 -9.99
N ASN A 106 11.41 -3.03 -10.20
CA ASN A 106 12.74 -2.44 -10.25
C ASN A 106 12.75 -0.96 -9.85
N VAL A 107 13.94 -0.47 -9.54
CA VAL A 107 14.25 0.95 -9.33
C VAL A 107 15.16 1.41 -10.45
N LYS A 108 14.78 2.47 -11.14
CA LYS A 108 15.64 3.17 -12.08
C LYS A 108 16.17 4.43 -11.41
N ILE A 109 17.49 4.55 -11.41
CA ILE A 109 18.19 5.70 -10.86
C ILE A 109 18.76 6.49 -12.04
N THR A 110 18.40 7.76 -12.12
CA THR A 110 18.90 8.68 -13.15
C THR A 110 19.53 9.90 -12.47
N LYS A 111 20.58 10.43 -13.08
CA LYS A 111 21.23 11.64 -12.59
C LYS A 111 20.62 12.86 -13.26
N VAL A 112 20.12 13.80 -12.48
CA VAL A 112 19.56 15.06 -12.96
C VAL A 112 20.34 16.20 -12.31
N GLY A 113 21.25 16.78 -13.07
CA GLY A 113 22.24 17.72 -12.54
C GLY A 113 23.16 17.04 -11.52
N ASN A 114 23.19 17.56 -10.30
CA ASN A 114 24.01 16.99 -9.20
C ASN A 114 23.21 16.10 -8.23
N ARG A 115 22.01 15.65 -8.62
CA ARG A 115 21.09 14.85 -7.78
C ARG A 115 20.68 13.56 -8.48
N ASN A 116 20.67 12.47 -7.72
CA ASN A 116 20.08 11.22 -8.16
C ASN A 116 18.56 11.25 -7.95
N VAL A 117 17.82 10.89 -8.98
CA VAL A 117 16.37 10.72 -8.99
C VAL A 117 16.07 9.24 -9.03
N TYR A 118 15.21 8.79 -8.14
CA TYR A 118 14.83 7.38 -8.01
C TYR A 118 13.38 7.21 -8.47
N THR A 119 13.18 6.46 -9.54
CA THR A 119 11.86 6.10 -10.03
C THR A 119 11.65 4.60 -9.90
N VAL A 120 10.44 4.18 -9.53
CA VAL A 120 10.15 2.78 -9.20
C VAL A 120 9.05 2.23 -10.09
N ALA A 121 9.22 1.02 -10.58
CA ALA A 121 8.19 0.20 -11.16
C ALA A 121 7.84 -0.93 -10.19
N LEU A 122 6.61 -0.97 -9.70
CA LEU A 122 6.07 -2.06 -8.88
C LEU A 122 5.18 -2.93 -9.75
N LYS A 123 5.55 -4.18 -9.93
CA LYS A 123 4.81 -5.16 -10.70
C LYS A 123 4.23 -6.25 -9.80
N SER A 124 2.93 -6.48 -9.92
CA SER A 124 2.30 -7.65 -9.30
C SER A 124 2.58 -8.91 -10.13
N THR A 125 2.69 -10.05 -9.46
CA THR A 125 2.72 -11.35 -10.16
C THR A 125 1.38 -11.66 -10.85
N THR A 126 0.28 -11.02 -10.47
CA THR A 126 -1.06 -11.29 -10.98
C THR A 126 -1.72 -10.11 -11.70
N ASN A 127 -1.49 -8.87 -11.27
CA ASN A 127 -2.31 -7.71 -11.61
C ASN A 127 -1.66 -6.64 -12.51
N GLY A 128 -0.46 -6.82 -13.02
CA GLY A 128 0.23 -5.78 -13.80
C GLY A 128 1.00 -4.77 -12.94
N PHE A 129 1.34 -3.61 -13.51
CA PHE A 129 2.09 -2.57 -12.79
C PHE A 129 1.16 -1.68 -11.95
N TYR A 130 1.58 -1.39 -10.72
CA TYR A 130 0.94 -0.40 -9.84
C TYR A 130 1.54 1.00 -10.03
N THR A 131 2.83 1.09 -10.31
CA THR A 131 3.52 2.30 -10.74
C THR A 131 4.57 1.92 -11.77
N ASN A 132 4.86 2.81 -12.71
CA ASN A 132 5.79 2.54 -13.81
C ASN A 132 6.66 3.76 -14.10
N HIS A 133 7.61 4.04 -13.21
CA HIS A 133 8.59 5.13 -13.36
C HIS A 133 7.98 6.52 -13.63
N ALA A 134 6.77 6.78 -13.14
CA ALA A 134 6.03 8.00 -13.46
C ALA A 134 6.74 9.26 -12.95
N LYS A 135 7.32 9.21 -11.74
CA LYS A 135 8.07 10.30 -11.13
C LYS A 135 8.98 9.84 -9.99
N ASP A 136 9.74 10.78 -9.42
CA ASP A 136 10.58 10.51 -8.25
C ASP A 136 9.75 9.84 -7.14
N VAL A 137 10.27 8.73 -6.62
CA VAL A 137 9.60 7.90 -5.61
C VAL A 137 9.23 8.69 -4.35
N PHE A 138 10.02 9.68 -3.98
CA PHE A 138 9.77 10.51 -2.80
C PHE A 138 8.68 11.58 -3.02
N LEU A 139 8.18 11.71 -4.25
CA LEU A 139 7.08 12.60 -4.65
C LEU A 139 5.81 11.84 -5.04
N LEU A 140 5.79 10.52 -4.88
CA LEU A 140 4.62 9.70 -5.19
C LEU A 140 3.43 10.05 -4.30
N THR A 141 2.25 10.07 -4.91
CA THR A 141 0.96 10.27 -4.27
C THR A 141 0.03 9.09 -4.59
N ARG A 142 -1.11 9.01 -3.93
CA ARG A 142 -2.12 7.97 -4.20
C ARG A 142 -2.63 7.97 -5.64
N GLU A 143 -2.56 9.11 -6.32
CA GLU A 143 -3.00 9.26 -7.72
C GLU A 143 -2.03 8.59 -8.70
N ASP A 144 -0.76 8.47 -8.31
CA ASP A 144 0.29 7.82 -9.11
C ASP A 144 0.24 6.28 -9.01
N ILE A 145 -0.62 5.74 -8.13
CA ILE A 145 -0.80 4.29 -7.96
C ILE A 145 -2.00 3.83 -8.76
N GLU A 146 -1.75 3.13 -9.85
CA GLU A 146 -2.76 2.50 -10.68
C GLU A 146 -3.13 1.11 -10.14
N ILE A 147 -4.40 0.92 -9.79
CA ILE A 147 -4.92 -0.38 -9.41
C ILE A 147 -5.82 -0.83 -10.55
N LYS A 148 -5.32 -1.77 -11.35
CA LYS A 148 -6.17 -2.44 -12.35
C LYS A 148 -7.03 -3.47 -11.62
N ALA A 149 -8.33 -3.40 -11.84
CA ALA A 149 -9.24 -4.46 -11.38
C ALA A 149 -8.82 -5.81 -12.00
N PRO A 150 -8.96 -6.90 -11.25
CA PRO A 150 -8.66 -8.25 -11.73
C PRO A 150 -9.53 -8.63 -12.94
#